data_a2b694da7b6ce0a0ee12ecfcae9593a5
#
_entry.id   a2b694da7b6ce0a0ee12ecfcae9593a5
#
_cell.length_a   1.000
_cell.length_b   1.000
_cell.length_c   1.000
_cell.angle_alpha   90.00
_cell.angle_beta   90.00
_cell.angle_gamma   90.00
#
_symmetry.space_group_name_H-M   'P 1'
#
loop_
_entity.id
_entity.type
_entity.pdbx_description
1 polymer ?
#
loop_
_entity_poly.entity_id
_entity_poly.type
_entity_poly.pdbx_seq_one_letter_code
_entity_poly.pdbx_strand_id
1 'polypeptide(L)'
;MKHLEQKLVLITGGASGIGKIMARLMLERNAKVIIWDIDQLKIDETLSDFKSKGAVFGFKVDVSNLNQIQENAKKIKRDIGVVDVLINNAGIIVGKYFHEHTTTDVVKTMEINANAPMLITKEFLDDMLDRNSGHICNIASSGGLISNPKMSVYVASKWSVIGWSDSLRIELKQMNKNIDITTVMPYYINTGMFDGVRSKIPILNPEEVALNIIKAIEKNKKMLTIPGYIYRLTRFGQAIMPINIFDWFTGSVMGIYKTMEHFT
;
A
#
# COMPACT_ATOMS: atom_id res chain seq x y z
N MET A 1 9.00 -1.60 -15.16
CA MET A 1 8.46 -0.59 -16.14
C MET A 1 9.43 0.57 -16.19
N LYS A 2 10.26 0.67 -17.22
CA LYS A 2 11.36 1.66 -17.26
C LYS A 2 10.90 3.12 -17.47
N HIS A 3 9.72 3.33 -18.05
CA HIS A 3 9.20 4.67 -18.37
C HIS A 3 7.75 4.77 -17.91
N LEU A 4 7.45 5.80 -17.11
CA LEU A 4 6.11 6.11 -16.61
C LEU A 4 5.39 7.16 -17.50
N GLU A 5 6.11 7.73 -18.45
CA GLU A 5 5.57 8.72 -19.38
C GLU A 5 4.36 8.20 -20.14
N GLN A 6 3.28 8.97 -20.14
CA GLN A 6 1.96 8.65 -20.73
C GLN A 6 1.25 7.43 -20.14
N LYS A 7 1.81 6.78 -19.10
CA LYS A 7 1.17 5.65 -18.41
C LYS A 7 -0.02 6.12 -17.59
N LEU A 8 -1.10 5.34 -17.62
CA LEU A 8 -2.26 5.57 -16.79
C LEU A 8 -2.07 4.86 -15.44
N VAL A 9 -2.00 5.64 -14.37
CA VAL A 9 -1.72 5.19 -13.00
C VAL A 9 -2.94 5.40 -12.13
N LEU A 10 -3.45 4.34 -11.53
CA LEU A 10 -4.51 4.41 -10.51
C LEU A 10 -3.89 4.28 -9.11
N ILE A 11 -4.24 5.22 -8.21
CA ILE A 11 -3.78 5.22 -6.81
C ILE A 11 -5.00 5.27 -5.89
N THR A 12 -5.16 4.25 -5.06
CA THR A 12 -6.17 4.25 -4.00
C THR A 12 -5.66 4.98 -2.75
N GLY A 13 -6.53 5.74 -2.06
CA GLY A 13 -6.09 6.65 -0.99
C GLY A 13 -5.16 7.73 -1.52
N GLY A 14 -5.42 8.20 -2.76
CA GLY A 14 -4.53 9.10 -3.48
C GLY A 14 -4.68 10.58 -3.16
N ALA A 15 -5.66 10.96 -2.33
CA ALA A 15 -5.91 12.35 -1.97
C ALA A 15 -5.21 12.80 -0.68
N SER A 16 -4.47 11.90 0.00
CA SER A 16 -3.78 12.22 1.25
C SER A 16 -2.49 11.42 1.44
N GLY A 17 -1.70 11.81 2.44
CA GLY A 17 -0.50 11.08 2.88
C GLY A 17 0.46 10.75 1.73
N ILE A 18 1.05 9.55 1.77
CA ILE A 18 1.97 9.11 0.71
C ILE A 18 1.27 8.90 -0.63
N GLY A 19 -0.05 8.63 -0.65
CA GLY A 19 -0.84 8.50 -1.88
C GLY A 19 -0.82 9.80 -2.70
N LYS A 20 -1.10 10.95 -2.06
CA LYS A 20 -1.04 12.28 -2.69
C LYS A 20 0.37 12.61 -3.20
N ILE A 21 1.39 12.26 -2.40
CA ILE A 21 2.78 12.48 -2.80
C ILE A 21 3.15 11.61 -4.01
N MET A 22 2.76 10.32 -4.01
CA MET A 22 2.97 9.44 -5.16
C MET A 22 2.26 9.97 -6.40
N ALA A 23 1.01 10.46 -6.28
CA ALA A 23 0.26 11.06 -7.38
C ALA A 23 1.04 12.24 -7.99
N ARG A 24 1.56 13.16 -7.17
CA ARG A 24 2.41 14.26 -7.63
C ARG A 24 3.65 13.77 -8.36
N LEU A 25 4.38 12.82 -7.76
CA LEU A 25 5.61 12.28 -8.34
C LEU A 25 5.36 11.54 -9.66
N MET A 26 4.19 10.94 -9.86
CA MET A 26 3.80 10.32 -11.12
C MET A 26 3.50 11.38 -12.20
N LEU A 27 2.78 12.46 -11.84
CA LEU A 27 2.54 13.60 -12.75
C LEU A 27 3.85 14.27 -13.19
N GLU A 28 4.82 14.43 -12.29
CA GLU A 28 6.16 14.95 -12.59
C GLU A 28 6.95 14.05 -13.58
N ARG A 29 6.51 12.80 -13.78
CA ARG A 29 7.02 11.86 -14.77
C ARG A 29 6.17 11.78 -16.03
N ASN A 30 5.30 12.77 -16.24
CA ASN A 30 4.38 12.84 -17.36
C ASN A 30 3.39 11.64 -17.44
N ALA A 31 3.10 10.99 -16.31
CA ALA A 31 2.04 10.01 -16.24
C ALA A 31 0.67 10.68 -16.14
N LYS A 32 -0.39 9.97 -16.54
CA LYS A 32 -1.79 10.33 -16.26
C LYS A 32 -2.19 9.66 -14.96
N VAL A 33 -2.77 10.39 -14.02
CA VAL A 33 -3.07 9.87 -12.68
C VAL A 33 -4.56 9.85 -12.40
N ILE A 34 -5.04 8.73 -11.91
CA ILE A 34 -6.38 8.56 -11.35
C ILE A 34 -6.25 8.40 -9.84
N ILE A 35 -7.01 9.18 -9.10
CA ILE A 35 -7.08 9.14 -7.64
C ILE A 35 -8.43 8.56 -7.23
N TRP A 36 -8.41 7.48 -6.46
CA TRP A 36 -9.55 7.00 -5.70
C TRP A 36 -9.36 7.34 -4.23
N ASP A 37 -10.34 8.00 -3.65
CA ASP A 37 -10.34 8.29 -2.20
C ASP A 37 -11.78 8.30 -1.68
N ILE A 38 -11.98 8.14 -0.39
CA ILE A 38 -13.31 8.21 0.24
C ILE A 38 -13.72 9.67 0.52
N ASP A 39 -12.75 10.56 0.65
CA ASP A 39 -12.94 11.96 1.04
C ASP A 39 -13.01 12.87 -0.20
N GLN A 40 -14.24 13.30 -0.55
CA GLN A 40 -14.47 14.16 -1.72
C GLN A 40 -13.75 15.52 -1.59
N LEU A 41 -13.72 16.12 -0.39
CA LEU A 41 -13.06 17.42 -0.21
C LEU A 41 -11.56 17.33 -0.48
N LYS A 42 -10.90 16.29 0.02
CA LYS A 42 -9.48 16.07 -0.26
C LYS A 42 -9.20 15.74 -1.73
N ILE A 43 -10.13 15.05 -2.40
CA ILE A 43 -10.04 14.85 -3.86
C ILE A 43 -10.05 16.19 -4.57
N ASP A 44 -11.04 17.06 -4.29
CA ASP A 44 -11.21 18.35 -4.95
C ASP A 44 -9.99 19.27 -4.71
N GLU A 45 -9.49 19.32 -3.49
CA GLU A 45 -8.24 20.03 -3.14
C GLU A 45 -7.05 19.49 -3.93
N THR A 46 -6.90 18.15 -4.00
CA THR A 46 -5.78 17.52 -4.71
C THR A 46 -5.86 17.76 -6.22
N LEU A 47 -7.05 17.71 -6.81
CA LEU A 47 -7.24 18.04 -8.23
C LEU A 47 -6.89 19.50 -8.52
N SER A 48 -7.26 20.43 -7.62
CA SER A 48 -6.90 21.83 -7.72
C SER A 48 -5.36 22.03 -7.66
N ASP A 49 -4.69 21.40 -6.69
CA ASP A 49 -3.24 21.47 -6.51
C ASP A 49 -2.46 20.92 -7.73
N PHE A 50 -3.04 19.95 -8.43
CA PHE A 50 -2.38 19.25 -9.53
C PHE A 50 -2.82 19.68 -10.92
N LYS A 51 -3.78 20.62 -11.02
CA LYS A 51 -4.35 21.09 -12.30
C LYS A 51 -3.30 21.52 -13.32
N SER A 52 -2.21 22.15 -12.87
CA SER A 52 -1.11 22.61 -13.73
C SER A 52 0.00 21.58 -13.94
N LYS A 53 -0.08 20.41 -13.28
CA LYS A 53 1.01 19.40 -13.27
C LYS A 53 0.82 18.28 -14.29
N GLY A 54 -0.38 18.14 -14.85
CA GLY A 54 -0.67 17.08 -15.83
C GLY A 54 -2.11 16.58 -15.78
N ALA A 55 -2.39 15.49 -16.48
CA ALA A 55 -3.71 14.87 -16.50
C ALA A 55 -3.99 14.12 -15.20
N VAL A 56 -4.89 14.65 -14.40
CA VAL A 56 -5.32 14.05 -13.14
C VAL A 56 -6.84 13.93 -13.07
N PHE A 57 -7.34 12.79 -12.59
CA PHE A 57 -8.76 12.48 -12.45
C PHE A 57 -9.03 12.00 -11.03
N GLY A 58 -10.11 12.45 -10.41
CA GLY A 58 -10.50 12.06 -9.05
C GLY A 58 -11.87 11.40 -9.03
N PHE A 59 -12.00 10.35 -8.23
CA PHE A 59 -13.27 9.66 -8.01
C PHE A 59 -13.44 9.35 -6.53
N LYS A 60 -14.61 9.68 -5.99
CA LYS A 60 -14.99 9.26 -4.65
C LYS A 60 -15.33 7.77 -4.68
N VAL A 61 -14.50 6.96 -4.04
CA VAL A 61 -14.66 5.50 -3.96
C VAL A 61 -14.37 5.03 -2.55
N ASP A 62 -15.36 4.42 -1.92
CA ASP A 62 -15.14 3.59 -0.74
C ASP A 62 -14.65 2.22 -1.19
N VAL A 63 -13.38 1.94 -0.96
CA VAL A 63 -12.75 0.68 -1.37
C VAL A 63 -13.22 -0.54 -0.57
N SER A 64 -13.99 -0.36 0.52
CA SER A 64 -14.71 -1.45 1.20
C SER A 64 -16.02 -1.83 0.51
N ASN A 65 -16.48 -1.04 -0.47
CA ASN A 65 -17.72 -1.26 -1.19
C ASN A 65 -17.46 -1.83 -2.60
N LEU A 66 -17.74 -3.12 -2.78
CA LEU A 66 -17.50 -3.83 -4.03
C LEU A 66 -18.23 -3.18 -5.22
N ASN A 67 -19.48 -2.73 -5.04
CA ASN A 67 -20.24 -2.10 -6.13
C ASN A 67 -19.56 -0.80 -6.60
N GLN A 68 -19.08 0.03 -5.67
CA GLN A 68 -18.35 1.25 -6.02
C GLN A 68 -17.04 0.94 -6.76
N ILE A 69 -16.31 -0.09 -6.34
CA ILE A 69 -15.09 -0.56 -7.04
C ILE A 69 -15.44 -0.91 -8.49
N GLN A 70 -16.45 -1.76 -8.70
CA GLN A 70 -16.84 -2.25 -10.03
C GLN A 70 -17.37 -1.15 -10.94
N GLU A 71 -18.25 -0.29 -10.44
CA GLU A 71 -18.81 0.83 -11.20
C GLU A 71 -17.72 1.81 -11.65
N ASN A 72 -16.82 2.19 -10.73
CA ASN A 72 -15.74 3.11 -11.07
C ASN A 72 -14.66 2.48 -11.95
N ALA A 73 -14.37 1.19 -11.80
CA ALA A 73 -13.48 0.48 -12.72
C ALA A 73 -14.05 0.48 -14.16
N LYS A 74 -15.33 0.16 -14.33
CA LYS A 74 -16.01 0.23 -15.63
C LYS A 74 -15.98 1.64 -16.22
N LYS A 75 -16.22 2.67 -15.39
CA LYS A 75 -16.17 4.07 -15.81
C LYS A 75 -14.77 4.48 -16.28
N ILE A 76 -13.72 4.11 -15.54
CA ILE A 76 -12.34 4.38 -15.94
C ILE A 76 -12.03 3.75 -17.30
N LYS A 77 -12.33 2.45 -17.47
CA LYS A 77 -12.05 1.71 -18.71
C LYS A 77 -12.76 2.32 -19.93
N ARG A 78 -14.00 2.78 -19.76
CA ARG A 78 -14.78 3.39 -20.83
C ARG A 78 -14.33 4.81 -21.16
N ASP A 79 -14.09 5.66 -20.15
CA ASP A 79 -14.00 7.12 -20.31
C ASP A 79 -12.55 7.63 -20.33
N ILE A 80 -11.59 6.90 -19.72
CA ILE A 80 -10.21 7.35 -19.56
C ILE A 80 -9.24 6.41 -20.26
N GLY A 81 -9.40 5.12 -20.08
CA GLY A 81 -8.55 4.10 -20.71
C GLY A 81 -8.16 2.97 -19.77
N VAL A 82 -7.20 2.18 -20.22
CA VAL A 82 -6.75 0.99 -19.52
C VAL A 82 -5.60 1.33 -18.56
N VAL A 83 -5.74 0.95 -17.30
CA VAL A 83 -4.75 1.20 -16.25
C VAL A 83 -3.46 0.42 -16.52
N ASP A 84 -2.33 1.12 -16.59
CA ASP A 84 -1.01 0.52 -16.75
C ASP A 84 -0.36 0.18 -15.41
N VAL A 85 -0.58 1.04 -14.40
CA VAL A 85 -0.02 0.89 -13.06
C VAL A 85 -1.14 1.02 -12.02
N LEU A 86 -1.32 0.00 -11.21
CA LEU A 86 -2.24 0.02 -10.08
C LEU A 86 -1.45 0.13 -8.78
N ILE A 87 -1.69 1.16 -7.98
CA ILE A 87 -1.10 1.33 -6.64
C ILE A 87 -2.19 1.17 -5.59
N ASN A 88 -2.25 0.01 -4.97
CA ASN A 88 -3.12 -0.29 -3.84
C ASN A 88 -2.49 0.31 -2.57
N ASN A 89 -2.89 1.55 -2.24
CA ASN A 89 -2.32 2.30 -1.13
C ASN A 89 -3.34 2.60 -0.02
N ALA A 90 -4.63 2.64 -0.31
CA ALA A 90 -5.66 2.85 0.71
C ALA A 90 -5.51 1.89 1.90
N GLY A 91 -5.65 2.40 3.11
CA GLY A 91 -5.55 1.58 4.30
C GLY A 91 -5.90 2.35 5.57
N ILE A 92 -6.28 1.61 6.60
CA ILE A 92 -6.60 2.14 7.93
C ILE A 92 -5.85 1.35 9.01
N ILE A 93 -5.76 1.96 10.19
CA ILE A 93 -5.30 1.30 11.41
C ILE A 93 -6.28 1.56 12.55
N VAL A 94 -6.51 0.54 13.37
CA VAL A 94 -7.17 0.65 14.69
C VAL A 94 -6.16 0.14 15.70
N GLY A 95 -5.68 1.05 16.55
CA GLY A 95 -4.58 0.80 17.51
C GLY A 95 -5.08 0.41 18.89
N LYS A 96 -5.70 -0.77 19.04
CA LYS A 96 -6.28 -1.27 20.30
C LYS A 96 -5.80 -2.68 20.61
N TYR A 97 -5.85 -3.10 21.88
CA TYR A 97 -5.75 -4.53 22.20
C TYR A 97 -6.90 -5.30 21.58
N PHE A 98 -6.69 -6.56 21.23
CA PHE A 98 -7.68 -7.32 20.47
C PHE A 98 -9.06 -7.42 21.14
N HIS A 99 -9.11 -7.56 22.45
CA HIS A 99 -10.37 -7.60 23.21
C HIS A 99 -11.14 -6.27 23.24
N GLU A 100 -10.48 -5.16 22.89
CA GLU A 100 -11.09 -3.81 22.81
C GLU A 100 -11.63 -3.50 21.39
N HIS A 101 -11.30 -4.33 20.39
CA HIS A 101 -11.84 -4.16 19.04
C HIS A 101 -13.31 -4.51 19.00
N THR A 102 -14.09 -3.66 18.34
CA THR A 102 -15.44 -4.04 17.91
C THR A 102 -15.38 -4.97 16.71
N THR A 103 -16.44 -5.74 16.45
CA THR A 103 -16.57 -6.54 15.22
C THR A 103 -16.40 -5.67 13.97
N THR A 104 -16.94 -4.45 14.01
CA THR A 104 -16.81 -3.48 12.90
C THR A 104 -15.36 -3.08 12.66
N ASP A 105 -14.56 -2.85 13.71
CA ASP A 105 -13.13 -2.54 13.58
C ASP A 105 -12.38 -3.68 12.85
N VAL A 106 -12.67 -4.93 13.24
CA VAL A 106 -12.05 -6.11 12.63
C VAL A 106 -12.44 -6.23 11.16
N VAL A 107 -13.73 -6.20 10.86
CA VAL A 107 -14.27 -6.35 9.51
C VAL A 107 -13.75 -5.25 8.59
N LYS A 108 -13.90 -3.98 8.97
CA LYS A 108 -13.45 -2.84 8.15
C LYS A 108 -11.95 -2.85 7.89
N THR A 109 -11.14 -3.20 8.91
CA THR A 109 -9.69 -3.29 8.71
C THR A 109 -9.33 -4.34 7.67
N MET A 110 -9.96 -5.52 7.72
CA MET A 110 -9.72 -6.57 6.73
C MET A 110 -10.25 -6.20 5.35
N GLU A 111 -11.45 -5.62 5.26
CA GLU A 111 -12.04 -5.20 3.99
C GLU A 111 -11.16 -4.16 3.27
N ILE A 112 -10.73 -3.12 3.96
CA ILE A 112 -9.96 -2.03 3.36
C ILE A 112 -8.51 -2.45 3.09
N ASN A 113 -7.86 -3.08 4.08
CA ASN A 113 -6.41 -3.32 3.97
C ASN A 113 -6.06 -4.60 3.21
N ALA A 114 -6.93 -5.62 3.21
CA ALA A 114 -6.65 -6.94 2.64
C ALA A 114 -7.54 -7.27 1.43
N ASN A 115 -8.86 -7.19 1.57
CA ASN A 115 -9.78 -7.58 0.51
C ASN A 115 -9.80 -6.57 -0.64
N ALA A 116 -9.83 -5.26 -0.35
CA ALA A 116 -9.88 -4.23 -1.38
C ALA A 116 -8.72 -4.31 -2.39
N PRO A 117 -7.44 -4.46 -1.99
CA PRO A 117 -6.35 -4.66 -2.95
C PRO A 117 -6.58 -5.83 -3.91
N MET A 118 -7.12 -6.95 -3.42
CA MET A 118 -7.43 -8.14 -4.25
C MET A 118 -8.59 -7.86 -5.22
N LEU A 119 -9.68 -7.27 -4.71
CA LEU A 119 -10.88 -6.96 -5.48
C LEU A 119 -10.58 -5.92 -6.57
N ILE A 120 -9.88 -4.84 -6.23
CA ILE A 120 -9.48 -3.81 -7.19
C ILE A 120 -8.55 -4.39 -8.25
N THR A 121 -7.56 -5.19 -7.83
CA THR A 121 -6.65 -5.86 -8.77
C THR A 121 -7.43 -6.74 -9.74
N LYS A 122 -8.42 -7.49 -9.27
CA LYS A 122 -9.27 -8.35 -10.13
C LYS A 122 -9.98 -7.56 -11.22
N GLU A 123 -10.42 -6.33 -10.93
CA GLU A 123 -11.09 -5.47 -11.93
C GLU A 123 -10.16 -5.00 -13.04
N PHE A 124 -8.86 -4.88 -12.81
CA PHE A 124 -7.91 -4.35 -13.81
C PHE A 124 -6.96 -5.40 -14.38
N LEU A 125 -6.87 -6.59 -13.76
CA LEU A 125 -5.91 -7.61 -14.13
C LEU A 125 -6.16 -8.19 -15.52
N ASP A 126 -7.41 -8.42 -15.90
CA ASP A 126 -7.75 -9.02 -17.19
C ASP A 126 -7.26 -8.14 -18.36
N ASP A 127 -7.42 -6.82 -18.26
CA ASP A 127 -6.87 -5.87 -19.26
C ASP A 127 -5.32 -5.89 -19.32
N MET A 128 -4.66 -6.09 -18.18
CA MET A 128 -3.20 -6.25 -18.13
C MET A 128 -2.77 -7.59 -18.75
N LEU A 129 -3.54 -8.65 -18.51
CA LEU A 129 -3.28 -9.99 -19.08
C LEU A 129 -3.42 -9.97 -20.60
N ASP A 130 -4.46 -9.32 -21.14
CA ASP A 130 -4.73 -9.22 -22.59
C ASP A 130 -3.62 -8.45 -23.31
N ARG A 131 -3.12 -7.36 -22.70
CA ARG A 131 -2.01 -6.56 -23.25
C ARG A 131 -0.63 -7.18 -22.97
N ASN A 132 -0.58 -8.22 -22.12
CA ASN A 132 0.66 -8.79 -21.59
C ASN A 132 1.60 -7.72 -21.03
N SER A 133 1.06 -6.72 -20.33
CA SER A 133 1.79 -5.59 -19.76
C SER A 133 1.02 -4.94 -18.63
N GLY A 134 1.68 -4.70 -17.50
CA GLY A 134 1.10 -4.02 -16.35
C GLY A 134 2.03 -4.00 -15.15
N HIS A 135 1.68 -3.19 -14.16
CA HIS A 135 2.39 -3.16 -12.88
C HIS A 135 1.41 -2.98 -11.72
N ILE A 136 1.49 -3.85 -10.74
CA ILE A 136 0.69 -3.79 -9.51
C ILE A 136 1.62 -3.50 -8.34
N CYS A 137 1.38 -2.40 -7.64
CA CYS A 137 2.14 -2.01 -6.45
C CYS A 137 1.23 -2.08 -5.22
N ASN A 138 1.56 -2.95 -4.28
CA ASN A 138 0.76 -3.15 -3.07
C ASN A 138 1.49 -2.57 -1.85
N ILE A 139 0.86 -1.60 -1.17
CA ILE A 139 1.41 -1.00 0.05
C ILE A 139 1.00 -1.86 1.25
N ALA A 140 1.91 -2.75 1.63
CA ALA A 140 1.82 -3.53 2.85
C ALA A 140 2.38 -2.73 4.05
N SER A 141 3.21 -3.34 4.89
CA SER A 141 3.86 -2.71 6.04
C SER A 141 4.98 -3.63 6.56
N SER A 142 5.94 -3.08 7.28
CA SER A 142 6.85 -3.88 8.13
C SER A 142 6.08 -4.66 9.21
N GLY A 143 4.87 -4.20 9.60
CA GLY A 143 3.93 -4.97 10.41
C GLY A 143 3.49 -6.29 9.77
N GLY A 144 3.61 -6.46 8.45
CA GLY A 144 3.47 -7.75 7.77
C GLY A 144 4.69 -8.66 7.90
N LEU A 145 5.70 -8.30 8.68
CA LEU A 145 6.91 -9.10 8.97
C LEU A 145 7.12 -9.29 10.47
N ILE A 146 6.79 -8.30 11.28
CA ILE A 146 6.98 -8.29 12.73
C ILE A 146 5.64 -7.96 13.38
N SER A 147 5.22 -8.79 14.31
CA SER A 147 4.01 -8.55 15.11
C SER A 147 4.23 -7.44 16.14
N ASN A 148 3.16 -6.72 16.49
CA ASN A 148 3.21 -5.65 17.46
C ASN A 148 1.90 -5.63 18.30
N PRO A 149 1.96 -5.50 19.63
CA PRO A 149 0.77 -5.28 20.45
C PRO A 149 -0.07 -4.09 19.96
N LYS A 150 -1.37 -4.13 20.20
CA LYS A 150 -2.38 -3.16 19.71
C LYS A 150 -2.53 -3.06 18.19
N MET A 151 -1.90 -3.93 17.42
CA MET A 151 -1.95 -3.94 15.95
C MET A 151 -2.38 -5.29 15.37
N SER A 152 -2.93 -6.21 16.15
CA SER A 152 -3.16 -7.60 15.73
C SER A 152 -3.94 -7.73 14.42
N VAL A 153 -5.06 -7.00 14.28
CA VAL A 153 -5.89 -7.02 13.08
C VAL A 153 -5.18 -6.34 11.90
N TYR A 154 -4.54 -5.20 12.15
CA TYR A 154 -3.74 -4.51 11.12
C TYR A 154 -2.60 -5.40 10.61
N VAL A 155 -1.84 -6.00 11.52
CA VAL A 155 -0.75 -6.93 11.19
C VAL A 155 -1.28 -8.09 10.35
N ALA A 156 -2.37 -8.74 10.77
CA ALA A 156 -3.00 -9.81 10.01
C ALA A 156 -3.35 -9.38 8.57
N SER A 157 -3.94 -8.19 8.40
CA SER A 157 -4.27 -7.64 7.09
C SER A 157 -3.03 -7.41 6.21
N LYS A 158 -1.93 -6.94 6.79
CA LYS A 158 -0.69 -6.68 6.03
C LYS A 158 0.10 -7.96 5.71
N TRP A 159 0.04 -8.99 6.55
CA TRP A 159 0.52 -10.33 6.23
C TRP A 159 -0.25 -10.94 5.05
N SER A 160 -1.59 -10.79 5.04
CA SER A 160 -2.44 -11.22 3.93
C SER A 160 -1.98 -10.61 2.59
N VAL A 161 -1.77 -9.29 2.56
CA VAL A 161 -1.30 -8.60 1.34
C VAL A 161 0.05 -9.13 0.86
N ILE A 162 1.01 -9.38 1.77
CA ILE A 162 2.33 -9.89 1.40
C ILE A 162 2.21 -11.30 0.79
N GLY A 163 1.50 -12.21 1.47
CA GLY A 163 1.34 -13.59 1.01
C GLY A 163 0.61 -13.68 -0.33
N TRP A 164 -0.49 -12.92 -0.48
CA TRP A 164 -1.23 -12.82 -1.72
C TRP A 164 -0.39 -12.24 -2.87
N SER A 165 0.34 -11.14 -2.63
CA SER A 165 1.20 -10.52 -3.64
C SER A 165 2.28 -11.46 -4.15
N ASP A 166 2.89 -12.24 -3.24
CA ASP A 166 3.91 -13.23 -3.63
C ASP A 166 3.30 -14.37 -4.45
N SER A 167 2.12 -14.89 -4.05
CA SER A 167 1.41 -15.93 -4.79
C SER A 167 1.04 -15.45 -6.19
N LEU A 168 0.37 -14.30 -6.31
CA LEU A 168 -0.03 -13.74 -7.61
C LEU A 168 1.20 -13.49 -8.53
N ARG A 169 2.30 -13.01 -7.97
CA ARG A 169 3.55 -12.83 -8.74
C ARG A 169 4.08 -14.15 -9.32
N ILE A 170 3.96 -15.26 -8.57
CA ILE A 170 4.37 -16.59 -9.03
C ILE A 170 3.41 -17.11 -10.10
N GLU A 171 2.10 -16.93 -9.91
CA GLU A 171 1.07 -17.29 -10.91
C GLU A 171 1.31 -16.60 -12.25
N LEU A 172 1.49 -15.27 -12.24
CA LEU A 172 1.78 -14.48 -13.44
C LEU A 172 3.07 -14.93 -14.15
N LYS A 173 4.10 -15.30 -13.38
CA LYS A 173 5.34 -15.86 -13.91
C LYS A 173 5.09 -17.23 -14.57
N GLN A 174 4.32 -18.13 -13.96
CA GLN A 174 3.96 -19.43 -14.52
C GLN A 174 3.13 -19.30 -15.81
N MET A 175 2.27 -18.28 -15.87
CA MET A 175 1.50 -17.94 -17.07
C MET A 175 2.33 -17.25 -18.17
N ASN A 176 3.63 -17.02 -17.94
CA ASN A 176 4.53 -16.25 -18.82
C ASN A 176 4.01 -14.85 -19.15
N LYS A 177 3.36 -14.18 -18.19
CA LYS A 177 2.85 -12.82 -18.36
C LYS A 177 3.87 -11.77 -17.92
N ASN A 178 4.00 -10.71 -18.73
CA ASN A 178 4.89 -9.58 -18.45
C ASN A 178 4.17 -8.52 -17.60
N ILE A 179 3.68 -8.95 -16.43
CA ILE A 179 3.05 -8.10 -15.43
C ILE A 179 3.88 -8.18 -14.16
N ASP A 180 4.35 -7.02 -13.69
CA ASP A 180 5.20 -6.95 -12.50
C ASP A 180 4.37 -6.67 -11.24
N ILE A 181 4.83 -7.22 -10.10
CA ILE A 181 4.27 -6.92 -8.79
C ILE A 181 5.38 -6.38 -7.89
N THR A 182 5.11 -5.22 -7.27
CA THR A 182 5.95 -4.64 -6.21
C THR A 182 5.19 -4.67 -4.89
N THR A 183 5.70 -5.40 -3.91
CA THR A 183 5.21 -5.36 -2.53
C THR A 183 6.06 -4.41 -1.71
N VAL A 184 5.45 -3.38 -1.12
CA VAL A 184 6.13 -2.35 -0.35
C VAL A 184 5.86 -2.55 1.13
N MET A 185 6.90 -2.60 1.94
CA MET A 185 6.83 -2.82 3.39
C MET A 185 7.54 -1.67 4.13
N PRO A 186 6.90 -0.50 4.26
CA PRO A 186 7.47 0.61 5.00
C PRO A 186 7.32 0.40 6.51
N TYR A 187 8.24 0.99 7.26
CA TYR A 187 8.09 1.23 8.69
C TYR A 187 7.14 2.42 8.92
N TYR A 188 7.01 2.92 10.14
CA TYR A 188 6.16 4.07 10.43
C TYR A 188 6.56 5.29 9.59
N ILE A 189 5.56 5.92 8.96
CA ILE A 189 5.73 7.10 8.10
C ILE A 189 5.03 8.29 8.78
N ASN A 190 5.65 9.44 8.78
CA ASN A 190 5.10 10.67 9.34
C ASN A 190 4.01 11.29 8.43
N THR A 191 2.82 10.70 8.43
CA THR A 191 1.67 11.15 7.63
C THR A 191 0.42 11.46 8.44
N GLY A 192 0.52 11.43 9.78
CA GLY A 192 -0.62 11.54 10.68
C GLY A 192 -1.31 10.21 11.00
N MET A 193 -1.18 9.19 10.14
CA MET A 193 -1.81 7.87 10.37
C MET A 193 -1.32 7.18 11.64
N PHE A 194 -0.10 7.46 12.10
CA PHE A 194 0.56 6.87 13.25
C PHE A 194 0.91 7.91 14.32
N ASP A 195 0.03 8.90 14.52
CA ASP A 195 0.27 9.92 15.54
C ASP A 195 0.34 9.28 16.93
N GLY A 196 1.24 9.81 17.77
CA GLY A 196 1.53 9.27 19.10
C GLY A 196 2.49 8.07 19.12
N VAL A 197 2.85 7.47 17.99
CA VAL A 197 3.83 6.37 17.95
C VAL A 197 5.22 6.87 18.37
N ARG A 198 5.85 6.11 19.28
CA ARG A 198 7.24 6.36 19.70
C ARG A 198 8.11 5.15 19.34
N SER A 199 9.19 5.38 18.62
CA SER A 199 10.05 4.32 18.12
C SER A 199 11.54 4.67 18.25
N LYS A 200 12.35 3.65 18.57
CA LYS A 200 13.82 3.75 18.50
C LYS A 200 14.32 3.77 17.05
N ILE A 201 13.55 3.18 16.11
CA ILE A 201 13.83 3.28 14.68
C ILE A 201 13.22 4.60 14.19
N PRO A 202 13.95 5.42 13.43
CA PRO A 202 13.45 6.69 12.95
C PRO A 202 12.14 6.55 12.17
N ILE A 203 11.18 7.44 12.45
CA ILE A 203 9.95 7.57 11.66
C ILE A 203 10.34 8.13 10.29
N LEU A 204 9.80 7.54 9.25
CA LEU A 204 10.21 7.81 7.88
C LEU A 204 9.63 9.13 7.34
N ASN A 205 10.43 9.81 6.54
CA ASN A 205 9.96 10.97 5.77
C ASN A 205 9.03 10.49 4.62
N PRO A 206 7.80 11.01 4.50
CA PRO A 206 6.84 10.57 3.51
C PRO A 206 7.30 10.84 2.05
N GLU A 207 8.02 11.94 1.80
CA GLU A 207 8.57 12.25 0.47
C GLU A 207 9.61 11.22 0.02
N GLU A 208 10.52 10.86 0.92
CA GLU A 208 11.54 9.84 0.63
C GLU A 208 10.92 8.47 0.41
N VAL A 209 9.91 8.11 1.20
CA VAL A 209 9.19 6.84 1.05
C VAL A 209 8.50 6.79 -0.30
N ALA A 210 7.71 7.80 -0.65
CA ALA A 210 7.02 7.89 -1.93
C ALA A 210 8.01 7.82 -3.11
N LEU A 211 9.10 8.58 -3.06
CA LEU A 211 10.14 8.54 -4.09
C LEU A 211 10.78 7.15 -4.25
N ASN A 212 11.04 6.45 -3.14
CA ASN A 212 11.58 5.10 -3.18
C ASN A 212 10.59 4.10 -3.76
N ILE A 213 9.28 4.27 -3.50
CA ILE A 213 8.22 3.44 -4.11
C ILE A 213 8.20 3.64 -5.62
N ILE A 214 8.18 4.90 -6.09
CA ILE A 214 8.19 5.19 -7.53
C ILE A 214 9.43 4.58 -8.21
N LYS A 215 10.62 4.76 -7.63
CA LYS A 215 11.86 4.13 -8.13
C LYS A 215 11.79 2.60 -8.12
N ALA A 216 11.07 2.00 -7.19
CA ALA A 216 10.90 0.55 -7.16
C ALA A 216 9.99 0.06 -8.31
N ILE A 217 8.92 0.80 -8.60
CA ILE A 217 8.04 0.55 -9.75
C ILE A 217 8.83 0.67 -11.06
N GLU A 218 9.58 1.77 -11.26
CA GLU A 218 10.42 1.99 -12.45
C GLU A 218 11.44 0.86 -12.67
N LYS A 219 11.98 0.28 -11.58
CA LYS A 219 12.98 -0.79 -11.61
C LYS A 219 12.40 -2.20 -11.56
N ASN A 220 11.09 -2.35 -11.59
CA ASN A 220 10.38 -3.64 -11.44
C ASN A 220 10.85 -4.43 -10.21
N LYS A 221 11.10 -3.74 -9.08
CA LYS A 221 11.47 -4.41 -7.84
C LYS A 221 10.30 -5.22 -7.32
N LYS A 222 10.52 -6.50 -7.08
CA LYS A 222 9.49 -7.41 -6.54
C LYS A 222 9.10 -7.05 -5.10
N MET A 223 10.06 -6.55 -4.32
CA MET A 223 9.89 -6.24 -2.91
C MET A 223 10.71 -5.00 -2.54
N LEU A 224 10.10 -4.11 -1.77
CA LEU A 224 10.74 -2.92 -1.20
C LEU A 224 10.45 -2.82 0.28
N THR A 225 11.49 -2.90 1.12
CA THR A 225 11.39 -2.61 2.57
C THR A 225 12.06 -1.29 2.85
N ILE A 226 11.45 -0.45 3.66
CA ILE A 226 12.01 0.84 4.06
C ILE A 226 11.94 0.94 5.59
N PRO A 227 13.08 0.99 6.28
CA PRO A 227 14.46 0.78 5.82
C PRO A 227 14.74 -0.66 5.34
N GLY A 228 15.64 -0.81 4.37
CA GLY A 228 15.92 -2.11 3.74
C GLY A 228 16.50 -3.19 4.66
N TYR A 229 17.17 -2.81 5.74
CA TYR A 229 17.74 -3.74 6.70
C TYR A 229 16.70 -4.47 7.56
N ILE A 230 15.52 -3.87 7.79
CA ILE A 230 14.46 -4.48 8.63
C ILE A 230 14.08 -5.86 8.12
N TYR A 231 13.85 -6.01 6.81
CA TYR A 231 13.46 -7.28 6.22
C TYR A 231 14.52 -8.37 6.49
N ARG A 232 15.78 -8.04 6.19
CA ARG A 232 16.89 -9.01 6.32
C ARG A 232 17.08 -9.46 7.77
N LEU A 233 17.11 -8.50 8.70
CA LEU A 233 17.28 -8.79 10.13
C LEU A 233 16.10 -9.58 10.69
N THR A 234 14.87 -9.20 10.33
CA THR A 234 13.66 -9.90 10.79
C THR A 234 13.62 -11.34 10.29
N ARG A 235 13.79 -11.54 8.98
CA ARG A 235 13.76 -12.90 8.41
C ARG A 235 14.88 -13.78 8.93
N PHE A 236 16.09 -13.23 9.06
CA PHE A 236 17.21 -13.96 9.64
C PHE A 236 16.95 -14.31 11.12
N GLY A 237 16.50 -13.34 11.92
CA GLY A 237 16.15 -13.59 13.31
C GLY A 237 15.06 -14.65 13.47
N GLN A 238 13.98 -14.56 12.70
CA GLN A 238 12.89 -15.55 12.70
C GLN A 238 13.36 -16.96 12.28
N ALA A 239 14.36 -17.06 11.41
CA ALA A 239 14.86 -18.34 10.92
C ALA A 239 15.78 -19.07 11.92
N ILE A 240 16.51 -18.33 12.78
CA ILE A 240 17.55 -18.92 13.64
C ILE A 240 17.23 -18.83 15.13
N MET A 241 16.38 -17.90 15.55
CA MET A 241 16.07 -17.70 16.98
C MET A 241 14.80 -18.48 17.37
N PRO A 242 14.81 -19.21 18.51
CA PRO A 242 13.58 -19.64 19.14
C PRO A 242 12.65 -18.45 19.40
N ILE A 243 11.34 -18.66 19.28
CA ILE A 243 10.33 -17.59 19.33
C ILE A 243 10.47 -16.69 20.57
N ASN A 244 10.72 -17.26 21.73
CA ASN A 244 10.86 -16.50 22.99
C ASN A 244 12.09 -15.57 22.97
N ILE A 245 13.19 -15.98 22.32
CA ILE A 245 14.39 -15.16 22.18
C ILE A 245 14.15 -14.04 21.17
N PHE A 246 13.48 -14.35 20.06
CA PHE A 246 13.11 -13.36 19.05
C PHE A 246 12.17 -12.31 19.64
N ASP A 247 11.15 -12.72 20.40
CA ASP A 247 10.20 -11.81 21.05
C ASP A 247 10.88 -10.93 22.10
N TRP A 248 11.76 -11.49 22.92
CA TRP A 248 12.56 -10.71 23.88
C TRP A 248 13.43 -9.67 23.15
N PHE A 249 14.11 -10.07 22.09
CA PHE A 249 14.97 -9.17 21.31
C PHE A 249 14.17 -8.05 20.65
N THR A 250 13.08 -8.37 19.95
CA THR A 250 12.23 -7.38 19.26
C THR A 250 11.47 -6.50 20.25
N GLY A 251 10.95 -7.07 21.33
CA GLY A 251 10.19 -6.34 22.35
C GLY A 251 11.07 -5.47 23.25
N SER A 252 12.07 -6.09 23.89
CA SER A 252 12.88 -5.43 24.92
C SER A 252 14.07 -4.66 24.34
N VAL A 253 14.83 -5.27 23.43
CA VAL A 253 16.03 -4.65 22.87
C VAL A 253 15.67 -3.59 21.81
N MET A 254 14.88 -3.97 20.82
CA MET A 254 14.47 -3.06 19.76
C MET A 254 13.33 -2.12 20.20
N GLY A 255 12.57 -2.47 21.25
CA GLY A 255 11.49 -1.65 21.79
C GLY A 255 10.24 -1.60 20.90
N ILE A 256 10.09 -2.55 19.96
CA ILE A 256 8.99 -2.54 18.99
C ILE A 256 7.65 -2.71 19.70
N TYR A 257 7.55 -3.54 20.72
CA TYR A 257 6.29 -3.83 21.42
C TYR A 257 5.75 -2.66 22.25
N LYS A 258 6.53 -1.59 22.43
CA LYS A 258 6.13 -0.37 23.13
C LYS A 258 5.77 0.80 22.19
N THR A 259 5.94 0.63 20.88
CA THR A 259 5.77 1.74 19.93
C THR A 259 4.35 2.29 19.90
N MET A 260 3.33 1.46 20.18
CA MET A 260 1.90 1.80 20.15
C MET A 260 1.32 2.20 21.53
N GLU A 261 2.15 2.38 22.56
CA GLU A 261 1.65 2.71 23.91
C GLU A 261 0.93 4.06 23.95
N HIS A 262 1.39 5.03 23.17
CA HIS A 262 0.86 6.40 23.12
C HIS A 262 0.11 6.71 21.82
N PHE A 263 -0.21 5.68 21.03
CA PHE A 263 -1.00 5.85 19.81
C PHE A 263 -2.41 6.35 20.15
N THR A 264 -2.90 7.37 19.44
CA THR A 264 -4.19 8.05 19.67
C THR A 264 -5.12 7.91 18.46
#